data_4c47f292e482474d888f46a5cd9154f8
#
_entry.id   4c47f292e482474d888f46a5cd9154f8
#
_cell.length_a   1.000
_cell.length_b   1.000
_cell.length_c   1.000
_cell.angle_alpha   90.00
_cell.angle_beta   90.00
_cell.angle_gamma   90.00
#
_symmetry.space_group_name_H-M   'P 1'
#
loop_
_entity.id
_entity.type
_entity.pdbx_description
1 polymer ?
#
loop_
_entity_poly.entity_id
_entity_poly.type
_entity_poly.pdbx_seq_one_letter_code
_entity_poly.pdbx_strand_id
1 'polypeptide(L)'
;MRLARTTACVLGLLGASSLSIVVFAGPAIGKASHAGWPSINGHLKMHKTDRSGTIRGSSRSDELLGGHGNDVILGGTASDVIWGDYKPCCQPTHQHDVLLGGNGRDFIYASHGYNHIEAGAGNDVVHGHFGHGKIDCGSGHDVVDVSHRSRHRYKIRHCERIR
;
A
#
# COMPACT_ATOMS: atom_id res chain seq x y z
N MET A 1 32.45 -13.44 23.17
CA MET A 1 31.14 -13.29 23.80
C MET A 1 30.54 -11.97 23.31
N ARG A 2 29.71 -12.01 22.28
CA ARG A 2 29.04 -10.82 21.70
C ARG A 2 27.59 -10.82 22.14
N LEU A 3 27.21 -9.81 22.93
CA LEU A 3 25.83 -9.60 23.34
C LEU A 3 24.99 -9.18 22.12
N ALA A 4 23.99 -9.98 21.80
CA ALA A 4 22.92 -9.59 20.89
C ALA A 4 22.04 -8.55 21.59
N ARG A 5 21.96 -7.36 21.01
CA ARG A 5 20.99 -6.34 21.43
C ARG A 5 19.63 -6.69 20.81
N THR A 6 18.79 -7.34 21.58
CA THR A 6 17.36 -7.48 21.28
C THR A 6 16.69 -6.15 21.60
N THR A 7 16.29 -5.42 20.57
CA THR A 7 15.42 -4.25 20.73
C THR A 7 14.00 -4.76 20.94
N ALA A 8 13.57 -4.80 22.20
CA ALA A 8 12.20 -5.13 22.54
C ALA A 8 11.28 -3.99 22.17
N CYS A 9 10.33 -4.22 21.26
CA CYS A 9 9.16 -3.38 21.13
C CYS A 9 8.33 -3.52 22.40
N VAL A 10 8.25 -2.48 23.21
CA VAL A 10 7.44 -2.48 24.44
C VAL A 10 5.97 -2.45 24.04
N LEU A 11 5.30 -3.59 24.14
CA LEU A 11 3.85 -3.67 24.12
C LEU A 11 3.32 -3.21 25.48
N GLY A 12 2.73 -2.02 25.53
CA GLY A 12 1.92 -1.61 26.68
C GLY A 12 0.64 -2.43 26.75
N LEU A 13 0.55 -3.35 27.70
CA LEU A 13 -0.71 -3.98 28.10
C LEU A 13 -1.56 -2.93 28.82
N LEU A 14 -2.67 -2.54 28.24
CA LEU A 14 -3.77 -1.89 28.95
C LEU A 14 -5.02 -2.76 28.85
N GLY A 15 -5.64 -2.94 30.01
CA GLY A 15 -6.64 -3.90 30.34
C GLY A 15 -7.91 -3.94 29.49
N ALA A 16 -8.55 -5.08 29.56
CA ALA A 16 -9.82 -5.39 28.95
C ALA A 16 -10.93 -4.48 29.51
N SER A 17 -11.40 -3.55 28.71
CA SER A 17 -12.73 -3.00 28.84
C SER A 17 -13.39 -3.04 27.46
N SER A 18 -14.55 -3.65 27.42
CA SER A 18 -15.41 -3.77 26.26
C SER A 18 -15.75 -2.39 25.70
N LEU A 19 -14.97 -1.92 24.72
CA LEU A 19 -15.27 -0.69 24.03
C LEU A 19 -16.24 -1.02 22.88
N SER A 20 -17.51 -0.70 23.11
CA SER A 20 -18.51 -0.64 22.05
C SER A 20 -18.00 0.33 20.98
N ILE A 21 -17.78 -0.18 19.77
CA ILE A 21 -17.42 0.65 18.62
C ILE A 21 -18.69 1.40 18.23
N VAL A 22 -18.79 2.64 18.67
CA VAL A 22 -19.75 3.57 18.11
C VAL A 22 -19.20 3.99 16.76
N VAL A 23 -19.77 3.44 15.71
CA VAL A 23 -19.51 3.90 14.34
C VAL A 23 -20.18 5.27 14.20
N PHE A 24 -19.43 6.33 14.42
CA PHE A 24 -19.85 7.65 13.97
C PHE A 24 -19.73 7.69 12.45
N ALA A 25 -20.86 7.50 11.76
CA ALA A 25 -21.01 7.89 10.37
C ALA A 25 -21.13 9.44 10.30
N GLY A 26 -20.01 10.12 10.51
CA GLY A 26 -19.86 11.51 10.14
C GLY A 26 -19.17 11.59 8.79
N PRO A 27 -19.35 12.66 7.99
CA PRO A 27 -18.60 12.83 6.77
C PRO A 27 -17.12 12.88 7.15
N ALA A 28 -16.38 11.84 6.80
CA ALA A 28 -14.94 11.82 6.96
C ALA A 28 -14.35 12.83 5.96
N ILE A 29 -14.21 14.08 6.40
CA ILE A 29 -13.37 15.05 5.70
C ILE A 29 -11.93 14.72 6.08
N GLY A 30 -11.45 13.60 5.59
CA GLY A 30 -10.05 13.26 5.57
C GLY A 30 -9.38 14.10 4.49
N LYS A 31 -8.76 15.21 4.85
CA LYS A 31 -7.80 15.85 3.95
C LYS A 31 -6.68 14.85 3.74
N ALA A 32 -6.48 14.44 2.49
CA ALA A 32 -5.33 13.64 2.12
C ALA A 32 -4.06 14.28 2.69
N SER A 33 -3.31 13.53 3.47
CA SER A 33 -2.09 14.02 4.11
C SER A 33 -0.93 14.25 3.13
N HIS A 34 -1.09 13.81 1.88
CA HIS A 34 -0.07 13.90 0.82
C HIS A 34 -0.61 14.66 -0.39
N ALA A 35 0.19 15.59 -0.89
CA ALA A 35 -0.17 16.38 -2.06
C ALA A 35 -0.40 15.47 -3.28
N GLY A 36 -1.58 15.60 -3.88
CA GLY A 36 -1.96 14.86 -5.08
C GLY A 36 -2.78 13.59 -4.85
N TRP A 37 -2.95 13.15 -3.62
CA TRP A 37 -3.82 12.03 -3.30
C TRP A 37 -5.29 12.33 -3.61
N PRO A 38 -6.09 11.31 -3.99
CA PRO A 38 -7.53 11.46 -4.08
C PRO A 38 -8.14 11.71 -2.70
N SER A 39 -9.32 12.31 -2.69
CA SER A 39 -10.11 12.38 -1.46
C SER A 39 -10.69 11.00 -1.15
N ILE A 40 -10.28 10.43 -0.05
CA ILE A 40 -10.80 9.13 0.40
C ILE A 40 -12.24 9.31 0.89
N ASN A 41 -13.18 8.67 0.20
CA ASN A 41 -14.61 8.67 0.52
C ASN A 41 -15.18 7.25 0.67
N GLY A 42 -14.33 6.26 0.54
CA GLY A 42 -14.59 4.84 0.74
C GLY A 42 -14.17 4.37 2.13
N HIS A 43 -13.39 3.29 2.16
CA HIS A 43 -12.98 2.63 3.39
C HIS A 43 -11.49 2.81 3.66
N LEU A 44 -11.13 2.87 4.92
CA LEU A 44 -9.79 2.58 5.38
C LEU A 44 -9.75 1.11 5.82
N LYS A 45 -9.02 0.27 5.09
CA LYS A 45 -8.84 -1.15 5.40
C LYS A 45 -7.37 -1.44 5.66
N MET A 46 -7.08 -2.09 6.75
CA MET A 46 -5.71 -2.41 7.17
C MET A 46 -5.59 -3.87 7.60
N HIS A 47 -4.57 -4.55 7.13
CA HIS A 47 -4.13 -5.81 7.73
C HIS A 47 -3.37 -5.54 9.03
N LYS A 48 -3.93 -6.00 10.14
CA LYS A 48 -3.34 -5.81 11.48
C LYS A 48 -2.32 -6.88 11.86
N THR A 49 -2.27 -7.97 11.11
CA THR A 49 -1.41 -9.12 11.40
C THR A 49 -0.26 -9.23 10.43
N ASP A 50 0.85 -9.81 10.86
CA ASP A 50 1.99 -10.15 10.00
C ASP A 50 1.74 -11.46 9.23
N ARG A 51 0.54 -11.63 8.70
CA ARG A 51 0.13 -12.80 7.94
C ARG A 51 -0.36 -12.36 6.57
N SER A 52 -0.03 -13.18 5.59
CA SER A 52 -0.55 -13.01 4.24
C SER A 52 -2.07 -12.93 4.21
N GLY A 53 -2.61 -12.08 3.37
CA GLY A 53 -4.05 -11.93 3.25
C GLY A 53 -4.51 -11.22 1.99
N THR A 54 -5.83 -11.03 1.91
CA THR A 54 -6.44 -10.30 0.81
C THR A 54 -7.25 -9.13 1.33
N ILE A 55 -6.97 -7.94 0.78
CA ILE A 55 -7.75 -6.73 1.00
C ILE A 55 -8.45 -6.38 -0.31
N ARG A 56 -9.74 -6.06 -0.23
CA ARG A 56 -10.53 -5.60 -1.37
C ARG A 56 -11.12 -4.25 -1.06
N GLY A 57 -10.90 -3.31 -1.94
CA GLY A 57 -11.59 -2.03 -1.97
C GLY A 57 -13.05 -2.15 -2.41
N SER A 58 -13.60 -1.05 -2.81
CA SER A 58 -15.00 -0.91 -3.19
C SER A 58 -15.16 -0.19 -4.54
N SER A 59 -16.30 0.42 -4.76
CA SER A 59 -16.53 1.35 -5.89
C SER A 59 -16.27 2.82 -5.52
N ARG A 60 -15.62 3.07 -4.40
CA ARG A 60 -15.26 4.41 -3.91
C ARG A 60 -13.77 4.48 -3.69
N SER A 61 -13.25 5.69 -3.55
CA SER A 61 -11.85 5.92 -3.25
C SER A 61 -11.50 5.42 -1.85
N ASP A 62 -10.77 4.33 -1.78
CA ASP A 62 -10.40 3.63 -0.56
C ASP A 62 -8.91 3.87 -0.22
N GLU A 63 -8.56 3.68 1.05
CA GLU A 63 -7.18 3.54 1.50
C GLU A 63 -6.97 2.12 2.02
N LEU A 64 -6.07 1.38 1.37
CA LEU A 64 -5.86 -0.05 1.58
C LEU A 64 -4.41 -0.28 2.01
N LEU A 65 -4.25 -0.80 3.21
CA LEU A 65 -2.96 -0.93 3.88
C LEU A 65 -2.65 -2.41 4.10
N GLY A 66 -1.69 -2.95 3.37
CA GLY A 66 -1.09 -4.25 3.63
C GLY A 66 -0.32 -4.25 4.94
N GLY A 67 0.02 -5.40 5.44
CA GLY A 67 0.90 -5.57 6.58
C GLY A 67 2.19 -6.23 6.14
N HIS A 68 2.94 -6.75 7.12
CA HIS A 68 3.99 -7.69 6.76
C HIS A 68 3.35 -9.01 6.31
N GLY A 69 3.94 -9.68 5.35
CA GLY A 69 3.44 -10.93 4.79
C GLY A 69 3.30 -10.84 3.29
N ASN A 70 2.62 -11.81 2.70
CA ASN A 70 2.33 -11.80 1.28
C ASN A 70 0.88 -11.36 1.10
N ASP A 71 0.69 -10.13 0.65
CA ASP A 71 -0.64 -9.53 0.54
C ASP A 71 -1.13 -9.45 -0.90
N VAL A 72 -2.43 -9.65 -1.07
CA VAL A 72 -3.12 -9.38 -2.32
C VAL A 72 -4.09 -8.22 -2.07
N ILE A 73 -3.82 -7.08 -2.68
CA ILE A 73 -4.61 -5.88 -2.50
C ILE A 73 -5.25 -5.49 -3.84
N LEU A 74 -6.57 -5.35 -3.82
CA LEU A 74 -7.36 -4.97 -4.98
C LEU A 74 -8.07 -3.65 -4.65
N GLY A 75 -7.74 -2.56 -5.35
CA GLY A 75 -8.38 -1.27 -5.22
C GLY A 75 -9.84 -1.32 -5.64
N GLY A 76 -10.08 -1.64 -6.87
CA GLY A 76 -11.42 -1.79 -7.39
C GLY A 76 -11.75 -0.78 -8.48
N THR A 77 -12.68 0.11 -8.21
CA THR A 77 -12.99 1.24 -9.08
C THR A 77 -12.90 2.54 -8.28
N ALA A 78 -12.83 3.68 -8.97
CA ALA A 78 -12.48 4.99 -8.41
C ALA A 78 -10.99 5.09 -8.07
N SER A 79 -10.59 6.17 -7.42
CA SER A 79 -9.16 6.46 -7.19
C SER A 79 -8.74 6.02 -5.81
N ASP A 80 -7.88 5.03 -5.73
CA ASP A 80 -7.50 4.37 -4.50
C ASP A 80 -6.07 4.72 -4.06
N VAL A 81 -5.79 4.54 -2.78
CA VAL A 81 -4.44 4.59 -2.21
C VAL A 81 -4.10 3.22 -1.66
N ILE A 82 -3.07 2.61 -2.21
CA ILE A 82 -2.68 1.23 -1.89
C ILE A 82 -1.25 1.22 -1.36
N TRP A 83 -1.06 0.60 -0.20
CA TRP A 83 0.24 0.35 0.40
C TRP A 83 0.49 -1.15 0.49
N GLY A 84 1.55 -1.64 -0.14
CA GLY A 84 1.93 -3.05 -0.02
C GLY A 84 2.32 -3.40 1.41
N ASP A 85 3.11 -2.53 2.04
CA ASP A 85 3.55 -2.69 3.42
C ASP A 85 3.49 -1.35 4.15
N TYR A 86 2.55 -1.25 5.06
CA TYR A 86 2.31 -0.01 5.82
C TYR A 86 3.13 0.06 7.11
N LYS A 87 3.60 -1.07 7.65
CA LYS A 87 4.25 -1.07 8.97
C LYS A 87 5.59 -0.33 8.95
N PRO A 88 5.84 0.57 9.90
CA PRO A 88 7.03 1.42 9.88
C PRO A 88 8.31 0.72 10.35
N CYS A 89 8.21 -0.47 10.92
CA CYS A 89 9.38 -1.17 11.46
C CYS A 89 9.54 -2.57 10.85
N CYS A 90 10.76 -3.09 10.96
CA CYS A 90 11.07 -4.50 10.70
C CYS A 90 10.76 -4.95 9.26
N GLN A 91 11.04 -4.10 8.29
CA GLN A 91 10.72 -4.28 6.88
C GLN A 91 11.23 -5.62 6.32
N PRO A 92 10.37 -6.63 6.15
CA PRO A 92 10.78 -7.91 5.61
C PRO A 92 11.06 -7.79 4.11
N THR A 93 12.13 -8.46 3.65
CA THR A 93 12.55 -8.41 2.25
C THR A 93 12.16 -9.67 1.46
N HIS A 94 11.58 -10.65 2.13
CA HIS A 94 11.22 -11.95 1.53
C HIS A 94 9.72 -12.09 1.25
N GLN A 95 8.94 -11.05 1.49
CA GLN A 95 7.51 -11.03 1.19
C GLN A 95 7.23 -10.83 -0.30
N HIS A 96 6.05 -11.26 -0.70
CA HIS A 96 5.53 -11.15 -2.06
C HIS A 96 4.15 -10.52 -2.03
N ASP A 97 4.03 -9.31 -2.59
CA ASP A 97 2.76 -8.61 -2.66
C ASP A 97 2.24 -8.50 -4.09
N VAL A 98 0.94 -8.58 -4.23
CA VAL A 98 0.21 -8.33 -5.46
C VAL A 98 -0.69 -7.12 -5.25
N LEU A 99 -0.42 -6.03 -5.95
CA LEU A 99 -1.10 -4.76 -5.80
C LEU A 99 -1.81 -4.43 -7.11
N LEU A 100 -3.12 -4.46 -7.10
CA LEU A 100 -3.96 -4.21 -8.26
C LEU A 100 -4.77 -2.93 -8.00
N GLY A 101 -4.48 -1.84 -8.75
CA GLY A 101 -5.21 -0.59 -8.65
C GLY A 101 -6.64 -0.74 -9.13
N GLY A 102 -6.80 -1.05 -10.39
CA GLY A 102 -8.09 -1.29 -11.01
C GLY A 102 -8.47 -0.19 -12.00
N ASN A 103 -9.63 0.44 -11.83
CA ASN A 103 -10.01 1.57 -12.64
C ASN A 103 -9.98 2.84 -11.78
N GLY A 104 -9.45 3.92 -12.32
CA GLY A 104 -9.40 5.20 -11.66
C GLY A 104 -7.98 5.74 -11.61
N ARG A 105 -7.78 6.81 -10.88
CA ARG A 105 -6.43 7.33 -10.68
C ARG A 105 -5.91 6.83 -9.35
N ASP A 106 -5.07 5.81 -9.40
CA ASP A 106 -4.59 5.13 -8.21
C ASP A 106 -3.20 5.60 -7.77
N PHE A 107 -2.96 5.53 -6.48
CA PHE A 107 -1.67 5.79 -5.85
C PHE A 107 -1.19 4.54 -5.17
N ILE A 108 -0.13 3.93 -5.71
CA ILE A 108 0.34 2.62 -5.27
C ILE A 108 1.75 2.73 -4.72
N TYR A 109 1.94 2.28 -3.49
CA TYR A 109 3.22 2.27 -2.79
C TYR A 109 3.70 0.83 -2.62
N ALA A 110 4.82 0.52 -3.29
CA ALA A 110 5.46 -0.80 -3.20
C ALA A 110 6.06 -1.07 -1.82
N SER A 111 6.06 -2.32 -1.43
CA SER A 111 6.72 -2.82 -0.22
C SER A 111 8.22 -3.08 -0.43
N HIS A 112 8.92 -3.54 0.62
CA HIS A 112 10.34 -3.84 0.57
C HIS A 112 10.70 -5.17 -0.13
N GLY A 113 9.78 -6.11 -0.21
CA GLY A 113 9.96 -7.42 -0.83
C GLY A 113 9.80 -7.41 -2.35
N TYR A 114 9.27 -8.51 -2.87
CA TYR A 114 8.88 -8.63 -4.25
C TYR A 114 7.46 -8.07 -4.44
N ASN A 115 7.30 -7.19 -5.41
CA ASN A 115 6.01 -6.59 -5.73
C ASN A 115 5.61 -6.95 -7.17
N HIS A 116 4.37 -7.41 -7.32
CA HIS A 116 3.68 -7.49 -8.59
C HIS A 116 2.60 -6.43 -8.61
N ILE A 117 2.85 -5.34 -9.33
CA ILE A 117 1.97 -4.18 -9.39
C ILE A 117 1.33 -4.10 -10.78
N GLU A 118 0.01 -4.05 -10.82
CA GLU A 118 -0.78 -3.71 -11.99
C GLU A 118 -1.64 -2.50 -11.60
N ALA A 119 -1.28 -1.31 -12.11
CA ALA A 119 -2.01 -0.09 -11.74
C ALA A 119 -3.39 -0.05 -12.38
N GLY A 120 -3.48 -0.38 -13.66
CA GLY A 120 -4.76 -0.67 -14.30
C GLY A 120 -5.18 0.33 -15.36
N ALA A 121 -6.35 0.92 -15.21
CA ALA A 121 -6.85 1.92 -16.16
C ALA A 121 -7.05 3.25 -15.46
N GLY A 122 -6.36 4.27 -15.93
CA GLY A 122 -6.43 5.62 -15.37
C GLY A 122 -5.13 6.39 -15.53
N ASN A 123 -4.94 7.39 -14.70
CA ASN A 123 -3.69 8.13 -14.69
C ASN A 123 -3.00 7.88 -13.34
N ASP A 124 -2.29 6.80 -13.27
CA ASP A 124 -1.82 6.22 -12.03
C ASP A 124 -0.46 6.76 -11.58
N VAL A 125 -0.20 6.66 -10.30
CA VAL A 125 1.08 7.02 -9.70
C VAL A 125 1.59 5.85 -8.87
N VAL A 126 2.71 5.27 -9.30
CA VAL A 126 3.33 4.13 -8.60
C VAL A 126 4.64 4.58 -7.97
N HIS A 127 4.78 4.39 -6.66
CA HIS A 127 5.99 4.64 -5.90
C HIS A 127 6.75 3.34 -5.63
N GLY A 128 7.78 3.09 -6.44
CA GLY A 128 8.65 1.91 -6.34
C GLY A 128 10.00 2.21 -5.70
N HIS A 129 10.03 2.98 -4.60
CA HIS A 129 11.28 3.39 -3.94
C HIS A 129 12.01 2.24 -3.27
N PHE A 130 11.28 1.20 -2.89
CA PHE A 130 11.79 0.02 -2.19
C PHE A 130 11.46 -1.25 -2.97
N GLY A 131 12.00 -2.39 -2.53
CA GLY A 131 11.69 -3.69 -3.09
C GLY A 131 12.22 -3.92 -4.50
N HIS A 132 11.58 -4.84 -5.18
CA HIS A 132 11.88 -5.28 -6.55
C HIS A 132 10.67 -6.00 -7.15
N GLY A 133 10.70 -6.30 -8.44
CA GLY A 133 9.63 -7.09 -9.06
C GLY A 133 9.14 -6.58 -10.40
N LYS A 134 7.83 -6.43 -10.54
CA LYS A 134 7.20 -5.98 -11.78
C LYS A 134 6.24 -4.83 -11.51
N ILE A 135 6.24 -3.85 -12.39
CA ILE A 135 5.26 -2.75 -12.45
C ILE A 135 4.72 -2.71 -13.87
N ASP A 136 3.42 -2.89 -13.99
CA ASP A 136 2.67 -2.66 -15.22
C ASP A 136 1.66 -1.54 -14.91
N CYS A 137 1.82 -0.40 -15.57
CA CYS A 137 0.94 0.73 -15.30
C CYS A 137 -0.41 0.57 -16.00
N GLY A 138 -0.43 -0.05 -17.17
CA GLY A 138 -1.67 -0.33 -17.88
C GLY A 138 -2.04 0.70 -18.91
N SER A 139 -3.23 1.29 -18.82
CA SER A 139 -3.72 2.25 -19.81
C SER A 139 -3.98 3.62 -19.19
N GLY A 140 -3.40 4.65 -19.78
CA GLY A 140 -3.57 6.03 -19.33
C GLY A 140 -2.32 6.88 -19.49
N HIS A 141 -2.15 7.82 -18.59
CA HIS A 141 -0.94 8.64 -18.49
C HIS A 141 -0.32 8.44 -17.11
N ASP A 142 0.54 7.45 -17.01
CA ASP A 142 1.01 6.91 -15.75
C ASP A 142 2.40 7.42 -15.39
N VAL A 143 2.62 7.54 -14.10
CA VAL A 143 3.89 7.99 -13.54
C VAL A 143 4.43 6.95 -12.58
N VAL A 144 5.63 6.48 -12.84
CA VAL A 144 6.38 5.65 -11.88
C VAL A 144 7.50 6.49 -11.27
N ASP A 145 7.47 6.60 -9.96
CA ASP A 145 8.51 7.24 -9.17
C ASP A 145 9.36 6.18 -8.49
N VAL A 146 10.61 6.05 -8.92
CA VAL A 146 11.53 5.01 -8.45
C VAL A 146 12.86 5.63 -8.02
N SER A 147 13.42 5.14 -6.92
CA SER A 147 14.76 5.53 -6.55
C SER A 147 15.78 5.03 -7.57
N HIS A 148 16.93 5.69 -7.68
CA HIS A 148 18.02 5.23 -8.56
C HIS A 148 18.42 3.76 -8.33
N ARG A 149 18.33 3.28 -7.10
CA ARG A 149 18.63 1.88 -6.76
C ARG A 149 17.53 0.92 -7.16
N SER A 150 16.26 1.28 -7.01
CA SER A 150 15.13 0.40 -7.29
C SER A 150 14.77 0.36 -8.76
N ARG A 151 15.12 1.38 -9.54
CA ARG A 151 14.85 1.42 -10.99
C ARG A 151 15.33 0.19 -11.75
N HIS A 152 16.53 -0.31 -11.43
CA HIS A 152 17.10 -1.50 -12.06
C HIS A 152 16.57 -2.82 -11.48
N ARG A 153 15.81 -2.76 -10.41
CA ARG A 153 15.26 -3.92 -9.72
C ARG A 153 13.82 -4.22 -10.13
N TYR A 154 13.16 -3.26 -10.79
CA TYR A 154 11.82 -3.42 -11.32
C TYR A 154 11.81 -3.61 -12.83
N LYS A 155 11.00 -4.55 -13.31
CA LYS A 155 10.62 -4.64 -14.72
C LYS A 155 9.38 -3.77 -14.92
N ILE A 156 9.59 -2.57 -15.50
CA ILE A 156 8.55 -1.56 -15.69
C ILE A 156 8.02 -1.65 -17.13
N ARG A 157 6.68 -1.60 -17.28
CA ARG A 157 6.00 -1.66 -18.58
C ARG A 157 4.79 -0.72 -18.59
N HIS A 158 4.42 -0.27 -19.78
CA HIS A 158 3.24 0.56 -20.07
C HIS A 158 3.09 1.74 -19.12
N CYS A 159 4.18 2.47 -18.90
CA CYS A 159 4.24 3.65 -18.07
C CYS A 159 4.86 4.78 -18.87
N GLU A 160 4.15 5.89 -19.06
CA GLU A 160 4.56 6.99 -19.94
C GLU A 160 5.68 7.82 -19.35
N ARG A 161 5.77 7.85 -18.00
CA ARG A 161 6.79 8.64 -17.30
C ARG A 161 7.43 7.87 -16.16
N ILE A 162 8.75 7.75 -16.21
CA ILE A 162 9.56 7.18 -15.13
C ILE A 162 10.50 8.28 -14.63
N ARG A 163 10.49 8.54 -13.35
CA ARG A 163 11.31 9.58 -12.70
C ARG A 163 11.97 9.07 -11.41
#